data_0c619453f9a50e81f27cee05780d06bb
#
_entry.id   0c619453f9a50e81f27cee05780d06bb
#
_cell.length_a   1.000
_cell.length_b   1.000
_cell.length_c   1.000
_cell.angle_alpha   90.00
_cell.angle_beta   90.00
_cell.angle_gamma   90.00
#
_symmetry.space_group_name_H-M   'P 1'
#
loop_
_entity.id
_entity.type
_entity.pdbx_description
1 polymer ?
#
loop_
_entity_poly.entity_id
_entity_poly.type
_entity_poly.pdbx_seq_one_letter_code
_entity_poly.pdbx_strand_id
1 'polypeptide(L)'
;MTLHYDGPTLTLVVNPAAGGGRARRVLPQVTRDLLIGLPGASLRVFQTGSFAEARLRCIAAAEQARPAVEGTMADSLLVMGGDGMMHLGLNACARTQVPLGLIPAGTGNDFCGGLGIHGGTPGAVRTIVSGATARIDLTSVRGKLAGGA
;
A
#
# COMPACT_ATOMS: atom_id res chain seq x y z
N MET A 1 30.90 -6.79 16.47
CA MET A 1 29.63 -6.05 16.42
C MET A 1 28.79 -6.64 15.31
N THR A 2 27.73 -7.32 15.67
CA THR A 2 26.80 -7.90 14.68
C THR A 2 25.89 -6.77 14.21
N LEU A 3 26.00 -6.38 12.95
CA LEU A 3 25.05 -5.46 12.35
C LEU A 3 23.74 -6.25 12.14
N HIS A 4 22.76 -6.04 13.00
CA HIS A 4 21.42 -6.54 12.76
C HIS A 4 20.80 -5.67 11.65
N TYR A 5 20.70 -6.25 10.46
CA TYR A 5 19.88 -5.67 9.43
C TYR A 5 18.41 -5.95 9.78
N ASP A 6 17.74 -4.92 10.21
CA ASP A 6 16.29 -4.95 10.27
C ASP A 6 15.76 -4.77 8.86
N GLY A 7 15.09 -5.77 8.33
CA GLY A 7 14.48 -5.71 7.01
C GLY A 7 13.49 -4.54 6.88
N PRO A 8 12.90 -4.34 5.70
CA PRO A 8 11.97 -3.23 5.50
C PRO A 8 10.73 -3.38 6.36
N THR A 9 10.18 -2.25 6.77
CA THR A 9 8.87 -2.19 7.39
C THR A 9 7.82 -1.92 6.31
N LEU A 10 6.86 -2.82 6.20
CA LEU A 10 5.70 -2.66 5.35
C LEU A 10 4.52 -2.24 6.24
N THR A 11 3.95 -1.10 5.96
CA THR A 11 2.73 -0.65 6.66
C THR A 11 1.54 -0.85 5.73
N LEU A 12 0.66 -1.77 6.10
CA LEU A 12 -0.53 -2.13 5.34
C LEU A 12 -1.76 -1.48 5.99
N VAL A 13 -2.36 -0.55 5.27
CA VAL A 13 -3.60 0.13 5.68
C VAL A 13 -4.76 -0.45 4.88
N VAL A 14 -5.74 -1.00 5.58
CA VAL A 14 -6.83 -1.79 4.99
C VAL A 14 -8.18 -1.16 5.28
N ASN A 15 -9.03 -1.04 4.25
CA ASN A 15 -10.46 -0.89 4.44
C ASN A 15 -11.10 -2.29 4.47
N PRO A 16 -11.42 -2.83 5.65
CA PRO A 16 -11.89 -4.20 5.77
C PRO A 16 -13.27 -4.41 5.13
N ALA A 17 -14.06 -3.35 4.98
CA ALA A 17 -15.38 -3.39 4.38
C ALA A 17 -15.34 -3.38 2.84
N ALA A 18 -14.20 -3.14 2.23
CA ALA A 18 -14.09 -3.08 0.77
C ALA A 18 -14.54 -4.39 0.12
N GLY A 19 -15.22 -4.27 -1.02
CA GLY A 19 -15.75 -5.42 -1.74
C GLY A 19 -16.81 -6.21 -0.96
N GLY A 20 -17.62 -5.53 -0.14
CA GLY A 20 -18.63 -6.21 0.71
C GLY A 20 -18.00 -7.10 1.79
N GLY A 21 -16.84 -6.72 2.31
CA GLY A 21 -16.10 -7.48 3.32
C GLY A 21 -15.07 -8.45 2.74
N ARG A 22 -14.87 -8.45 1.42
CA ARG A 22 -13.86 -9.30 0.77
C ARG A 22 -12.45 -8.99 1.29
N ALA A 23 -12.11 -7.71 1.48
CA ALA A 23 -10.81 -7.32 2.00
C ALA A 23 -10.51 -8.00 3.33
N ARG A 24 -11.46 -8.00 4.26
CA ARG A 24 -11.31 -8.68 5.55
C ARG A 24 -11.09 -10.18 5.37
N ARG A 25 -11.81 -10.82 4.45
CA ARG A 25 -11.72 -12.28 4.24
C ARG A 25 -10.38 -12.71 3.67
N VAL A 26 -9.79 -11.91 2.77
CA VAL A 26 -8.53 -12.28 2.11
C VAL A 26 -7.28 -11.74 2.83
N LEU A 27 -7.46 -10.87 3.81
CA LEU A 27 -6.35 -10.26 4.56
C LEU A 27 -5.38 -11.28 5.18
N PRO A 28 -5.84 -12.38 5.82
CA PRO A 28 -4.92 -13.38 6.35
C PRO A 28 -4.00 -14.00 5.30
N GLN A 29 -4.52 -14.26 4.10
CA GLN A 29 -3.71 -14.79 3.00
C GLN A 29 -2.71 -13.75 2.50
N VAL A 30 -3.14 -12.50 2.35
CA VAL A 30 -2.27 -11.39 1.94
C VAL A 30 -1.09 -11.23 2.90
N THR A 31 -1.35 -11.18 4.19
CA THR A 31 -0.31 -11.02 5.21
C THR A 31 0.68 -12.19 5.20
N ARG A 32 0.18 -13.40 5.06
CA ARG A 32 1.01 -14.60 4.96
C ARG A 32 1.93 -14.54 3.73
N ASP A 33 1.36 -14.24 2.57
CA ASP A 33 2.11 -14.24 1.32
C ASP A 33 3.17 -13.13 1.27
N LEU A 34 2.86 -11.97 1.85
CA LEU A 34 3.85 -10.89 2.01
C LEU A 34 5.03 -11.32 2.89
N LEU A 35 4.77 -11.93 4.04
CA LEU A 35 5.81 -12.34 4.97
C LEU A 35 6.65 -13.51 4.43
N ILE A 36 6.03 -14.43 3.70
CA ILE A 36 6.75 -15.53 3.04
C ILE A 36 7.62 -14.99 1.91
N GLY A 37 7.08 -14.08 1.11
CA GLY A 37 7.77 -13.53 -0.06
C GLY A 37 8.86 -12.53 0.28
N LEU A 38 8.80 -11.89 1.44
CA LEU A 38 9.77 -10.90 1.91
C LEU A 38 10.35 -11.31 3.28
N PRO A 39 11.22 -12.32 3.32
CA PRO A 39 11.84 -12.77 4.56
C PRO A 39 12.60 -11.61 5.23
N GLY A 40 12.42 -11.47 6.54
CA GLY A 40 13.05 -10.39 7.31
C GLY A 40 12.27 -9.08 7.33
N ALA A 41 11.22 -8.94 6.52
CA ALA A 41 10.35 -7.76 6.58
C ALA A 41 9.49 -7.76 7.86
N SER A 42 9.25 -6.57 8.40
CA SER A 42 8.25 -6.35 9.44
C SER A 42 6.97 -5.86 8.80
N LEU A 43 5.85 -6.42 9.19
CA LEU A 43 4.53 -6.05 8.67
C LEU A 43 3.68 -5.44 9.77
N ARG A 44 3.23 -4.21 9.56
CA ARG A 44 2.24 -3.52 10.41
C ARG A 44 0.93 -3.47 9.66
N VAL A 45 -0.15 -3.94 10.28
CA VAL A 45 -1.47 -3.98 9.65
C VAL A 45 -2.44 -3.11 10.45
N PHE A 46 -3.08 -2.18 9.76
CA PHE A 46 -4.13 -1.33 10.33
C PHE A 46 -5.43 -1.54 9.57
N GLN A 47 -6.37 -2.21 10.20
CA GLN A 47 -7.74 -2.28 9.72
C GLN A 47 -8.48 -1.05 10.22
N THR A 48 -8.89 -0.19 9.30
CA THR A 48 -9.43 1.12 9.65
C THR A 48 -10.96 1.15 9.54
N GLY A 49 -11.60 1.87 10.45
CA GLY A 49 -13.06 1.99 10.49
C GLY A 49 -13.60 3.18 9.70
N SER A 50 -12.72 4.05 9.20
CA SER A 50 -13.11 5.24 8.44
C SER A 50 -12.01 5.68 7.49
N PHE A 51 -12.37 6.45 6.46
CA PHE A 51 -11.37 7.05 5.58
C PHE A 51 -10.50 8.09 6.28
N ALA A 52 -11.03 8.80 7.27
CA ALA A 52 -10.26 9.74 8.08
C ALA A 52 -9.14 9.03 8.84
N GLU A 53 -9.44 7.90 9.47
CA GLU A 53 -8.44 7.08 10.14
C GLU A 53 -7.42 6.51 9.16
N ALA A 54 -7.89 5.95 8.04
CA ALA A 54 -7.02 5.41 6.99
C ALA A 54 -6.06 6.47 6.45
N ARG A 55 -6.54 7.69 6.22
CA ARG A 55 -5.73 8.81 5.77
C ARG A 55 -4.61 9.13 6.75
N LEU A 56 -4.91 9.22 8.04
CA LEU A 56 -3.90 9.49 9.07
C LEU A 56 -2.86 8.38 9.14
N ARG A 57 -3.27 7.12 9.02
CA ARG A 57 -2.34 5.98 9.00
C ARG A 57 -1.43 6.00 7.79
N CYS A 58 -1.96 6.34 6.62
CA CYS A 58 -1.15 6.46 5.39
C CYS A 58 -0.12 7.58 5.50
N ILE A 59 -0.53 8.75 5.99
CA ILE A 59 0.37 9.90 6.17
C ILE A 59 1.50 9.55 7.16
N ALA A 60 1.14 8.98 8.31
CA ALA A 60 2.13 8.58 9.32
C ALA A 60 3.12 7.54 8.77
N ALA A 61 2.64 6.57 8.01
CA ALA A 61 3.51 5.56 7.39
C ALA A 61 4.49 6.19 6.40
N ALA A 62 4.02 7.11 5.56
CA ALA A 62 4.88 7.79 4.60
C ALA A 62 5.94 8.68 5.29
N GLU A 63 5.55 9.38 6.36
CA GLU A 63 6.47 10.23 7.13
C GLU A 63 7.54 9.44 7.89
N GLN A 64 7.21 8.25 8.37
CA GLN A 64 8.11 7.40 9.17
C GLN A 64 8.92 6.43 8.33
N ALA A 65 8.65 6.32 7.04
CA ALA A 65 9.30 5.36 6.16
C ALA A 65 10.80 5.67 6.02
N ARG A 66 11.61 4.65 6.24
CA ARG A 66 13.06 4.75 6.05
C ARG A 66 13.40 4.52 4.57
N PRO A 67 14.27 5.34 3.98
CA PRO A 67 14.69 5.14 2.61
C PRO A 67 15.54 3.88 2.46
N ALA A 68 15.63 3.36 1.23
CA ALA A 68 16.60 2.32 0.93
C ALA A 68 18.02 2.85 1.10
N VAL A 69 18.86 2.03 1.71
CA VAL A 69 20.31 2.21 1.68
C VAL A 69 20.92 1.06 0.88
N GLU A 70 22.19 1.17 0.51
CA GLU A 70 22.82 0.14 -0.33
C GLU A 70 22.60 -1.27 0.22
N GLY A 71 22.09 -2.16 -0.63
CA GLY A 71 21.80 -3.55 -0.28
C GLY A 71 20.53 -3.77 0.54
N THR A 72 19.72 -2.73 0.76
CA THR A 72 18.48 -2.83 1.53
C THR A 72 17.25 -2.40 0.74
N MET A 73 16.08 -2.84 1.17
CA MET A 73 14.81 -2.32 0.66
C MET A 73 14.34 -1.14 1.51
N ALA A 74 13.70 -0.17 0.85
CA ALA A 74 13.00 0.90 1.54
C ALA A 74 11.78 0.37 2.30
N ASP A 75 11.42 1.06 3.39
CA ASP A 75 10.09 0.89 3.98
C ASP A 75 9.03 1.33 2.96
N SER A 76 7.86 0.71 3.02
CA SER A 76 6.80 0.92 2.04
C SER A 76 5.44 1.11 2.72
N LEU A 77 4.61 1.90 2.06
CA LEU A 77 3.17 1.97 2.36
C LEU A 77 2.42 1.03 1.42
N LEU A 78 1.60 0.18 1.98
CA LEU A 78 0.67 -0.67 1.24
C LEU A 78 -0.75 -0.24 1.59
N VAL A 79 -1.62 -0.10 0.61
CA VAL A 79 -3.05 0.15 0.82
C VAL A 79 -3.87 -0.97 0.21
N MET A 80 -4.91 -1.38 0.91
CA MET A 80 -5.78 -2.47 0.49
C MET A 80 -7.24 -2.06 0.57
N GLY A 81 -7.93 -2.13 -0.56
CA GLY A 81 -9.32 -1.75 -0.66
C GLY A 81 -9.73 -1.42 -2.08
N GLY A 82 -10.69 -0.51 -2.21
CA GLY A 82 -11.14 0.04 -3.49
C GLY A 82 -10.41 1.33 -3.86
N ASP A 83 -10.95 2.04 -4.84
CA ASP A 83 -10.34 3.25 -5.41
C ASP A 83 -10.12 4.36 -4.37
N GLY A 84 -11.00 4.50 -3.38
CA GLY A 84 -10.82 5.47 -2.29
C GLY A 84 -9.54 5.23 -1.50
N MET A 85 -9.22 3.98 -1.20
CA MET A 85 -7.97 3.63 -0.51
C MET A 85 -6.75 3.89 -1.39
N MET A 86 -6.86 3.62 -2.70
CA MET A 86 -5.78 3.91 -3.66
C MET A 86 -5.45 5.40 -3.67
N HIS A 87 -6.47 6.26 -3.69
CA HIS A 87 -6.30 7.71 -3.60
C HIS A 87 -5.62 8.16 -2.30
N LEU A 88 -5.97 7.58 -1.17
CA LEU A 88 -5.33 7.89 0.11
C LEU A 88 -3.84 7.55 0.08
N GLY A 89 -3.49 6.38 -0.45
CA GLY A 89 -2.09 5.98 -0.58
C GLY A 89 -1.30 6.90 -1.51
N LEU A 90 -1.85 7.21 -2.67
CA LEU A 90 -1.22 8.11 -3.64
C LEU A 90 -0.97 9.50 -3.05
N ASN A 91 -1.97 10.07 -2.37
CA ASN A 91 -1.82 11.38 -1.74
C ASN A 91 -0.76 11.37 -0.64
N ALA A 92 -0.70 10.31 0.15
CA ALA A 92 0.30 10.19 1.23
C ALA A 92 1.72 10.07 0.70
N CYS A 93 1.92 9.36 -0.41
CA CYS A 93 3.24 9.14 -1.01
C CYS A 93 3.63 10.21 -2.03
N ALA A 94 2.70 11.06 -2.46
CA ALA A 94 2.98 12.14 -3.41
C ALA A 94 4.10 13.04 -2.90
N ARG A 95 5.05 13.38 -3.77
CA ARG A 95 6.23 14.18 -3.43
C ARG A 95 7.17 13.54 -2.41
N THR A 96 7.04 12.25 -2.18
CA THR A 96 7.96 11.46 -1.35
C THR A 96 8.71 10.45 -2.23
N GLN A 97 9.71 9.79 -1.67
CA GLN A 97 10.39 8.65 -2.30
C GLN A 97 9.86 7.31 -1.76
N VAL A 98 8.78 7.33 -0.99
CA VAL A 98 8.22 6.14 -0.36
C VAL A 98 7.52 5.27 -1.41
N PRO A 99 7.93 4.02 -1.58
CA PRO A 99 7.21 3.11 -2.45
C PRO A 99 5.80 2.84 -1.95
N LEU A 100 4.85 2.83 -2.88
CA LEU A 100 3.45 2.54 -2.61
C LEU A 100 3.06 1.23 -3.29
N GLY A 101 2.54 0.29 -2.51
CA GLY A 101 1.92 -0.93 -3.02
C GLY A 101 0.40 -0.81 -2.98
N LEU A 102 -0.25 -1.19 -4.07
CA LEU A 102 -1.71 -1.14 -4.20
C LEU A 102 -2.25 -2.56 -4.25
N ILE A 103 -3.10 -2.93 -3.30
CA ILE A 103 -3.72 -4.26 -3.22
C ILE A 103 -5.23 -4.11 -3.43
N PRO A 104 -5.73 -4.40 -4.63
CA PRO A 104 -7.15 -4.25 -4.93
C PRO A 104 -7.97 -5.31 -4.21
N ALA A 105 -8.99 -4.89 -3.49
CA ALA A 105 -9.95 -5.75 -2.81
C ALA A 105 -11.37 -5.17 -2.86
N GLY A 106 -11.59 -4.13 -3.66
CA GLY A 106 -12.89 -3.53 -3.90
C GLY A 106 -13.66 -4.22 -5.02
N THR A 107 -14.80 -3.65 -5.38
CA THR A 107 -15.66 -4.15 -6.47
C THR A 107 -15.21 -3.67 -7.85
N GLY A 108 -14.46 -2.57 -7.93
CA GLY A 108 -13.86 -2.05 -9.16
C GLY A 108 -12.35 -1.99 -9.03
N ASN A 109 -11.64 -2.54 -9.99
CA ASN A 109 -10.17 -2.58 -9.99
C ASN A 109 -9.58 -1.79 -11.16
N ASP A 110 -10.33 -0.83 -11.72
CA ASP A 110 -9.96 -0.10 -12.92
C ASP A 110 -8.68 0.70 -12.73
N PHE A 111 -8.52 1.30 -11.57
CA PHE A 111 -7.33 2.08 -11.26
C PHE A 111 -6.05 1.22 -11.25
N CYS A 112 -6.10 0.07 -10.59
CA CYS A 112 -4.97 -0.85 -10.55
C CYS A 112 -4.64 -1.41 -11.93
N GLY A 113 -5.67 -1.73 -12.73
CA GLY A 113 -5.51 -2.17 -14.11
C GLY A 113 -4.82 -1.12 -14.98
N GLY A 114 -5.19 0.15 -14.82
CA GLY A 114 -4.55 1.28 -15.51
C GLY A 114 -3.07 1.47 -15.16
N LEU A 115 -2.64 1.01 -13.99
CA LEU A 115 -1.24 1.02 -13.55
C LEU A 115 -0.48 -0.28 -13.88
N GLY A 116 -1.09 -1.21 -14.60
CA GLY A 116 -0.47 -2.47 -14.97
C GLY A 116 -0.46 -3.51 -13.84
N ILE A 117 -1.22 -3.31 -12.78
CA ILE A 117 -1.37 -4.27 -11.69
C ILE A 117 -2.50 -5.22 -12.04
N HIS A 118 -2.14 -6.40 -12.49
CA HIS A 118 -3.09 -7.42 -12.97
C HIS A 118 -3.11 -8.63 -12.03
N GLY A 119 -4.13 -9.48 -12.20
CA GLY A 119 -4.27 -10.71 -11.42
C GLY A 119 -4.92 -10.52 -10.05
N GLY A 120 -5.62 -9.41 -9.85
CA GLY A 120 -6.35 -9.12 -8.62
C GLY A 120 -5.44 -9.02 -7.39
N THR A 121 -5.98 -9.40 -6.24
CA THR A 121 -5.25 -9.37 -4.96
C THR A 121 -3.96 -10.22 -5.00
N PRO A 122 -3.99 -11.49 -5.46
CA PRO A 122 -2.76 -12.28 -5.55
C PRO A 122 -1.71 -11.70 -6.48
N GLY A 123 -2.14 -11.15 -7.62
CA GLY A 123 -1.24 -10.49 -8.57
C GLY A 123 -0.55 -9.28 -8.01
N ALA A 124 -1.28 -8.46 -7.26
CA ALA A 124 -0.73 -7.30 -6.56
C ALA A 124 0.32 -7.71 -5.53
N VAL A 125 0.04 -8.73 -4.74
CA VAL A 125 1.00 -9.26 -3.75
C VAL A 125 2.28 -9.76 -4.43
N ARG A 126 2.16 -10.49 -5.54
CA ARG A 126 3.33 -10.92 -6.31
C ARG A 126 4.18 -9.75 -6.81
N THR A 127 3.52 -8.68 -7.27
CA THR A 127 4.20 -7.45 -7.70
C THR A 127 4.99 -6.82 -6.56
N ILE A 128 4.38 -6.70 -5.38
CA ILE A 128 5.03 -6.14 -4.20
C ILE A 128 6.24 -6.98 -3.80
N VAL A 129 6.07 -8.29 -3.73
CA VAL A 129 7.13 -9.24 -3.37
C VAL A 129 8.29 -9.19 -4.36
N SER A 130 8.02 -8.96 -5.65
CA SER A 130 9.08 -8.83 -6.66
C SER A 130 10.00 -7.63 -6.43
N GLY A 131 9.55 -6.63 -5.67
CA GLY A 131 10.29 -5.40 -5.43
C GLY A 131 10.39 -4.48 -6.64
N ALA A 132 9.72 -4.81 -7.74
CA ALA A 132 9.69 -3.95 -8.93
C ALA A 132 8.90 -2.69 -8.65
N THR A 133 9.51 -1.53 -8.92
CA THR A 133 8.87 -0.23 -8.77
C THR A 133 8.91 0.55 -10.08
N ALA A 134 7.88 1.36 -10.30
CA ALA A 134 7.84 2.31 -11.40
C ALA A 134 7.51 3.70 -10.85
N ARG A 135 8.11 4.72 -11.44
CA ARG A 135 7.73 6.10 -11.17
C ARG A 135 6.51 6.46 -11.99
N ILE A 136 5.54 7.11 -11.37
CA ILE A 136 4.37 7.63 -12.05
C ILE A 136 4.26 9.13 -11.79
N ASP A 137 3.80 9.86 -12.80
CA ASP A 137 3.51 11.28 -12.66
C ASP A 137 2.08 11.46 -12.13
N LEU A 138 1.95 12.28 -11.10
CA LEU A 138 0.65 12.64 -10.55
C LEU A 138 0.30 14.07 -10.94
N THR A 139 -0.85 14.25 -11.57
CA THR A 139 -1.39 15.58 -11.83
C THR A 139 -2.03 16.14 -10.56
N SER A 140 -1.50 17.26 -10.08
CA SER A 140 -2.10 17.98 -8.97
C SER A 140 -3.23 18.88 -9.50
N VAL A 141 -4.45 18.62 -9.08
CA VAL A 141 -5.58 19.51 -9.35
C VAL A 141 -5.71 20.49 -8.19
N ARG A 142 -5.44 21.77 -8.44
CA ARG A 142 -5.72 22.83 -7.46
C ARG A 142 -7.20 23.18 -7.53
N GLY A 143 -7.90 22.93 -6.44
CA GLY A 143 -9.32 23.26 -6.30
C GLY A 143 -10.03 22.24 -5.41
N LYS A 144 -11.22 22.59 -4.95
CA LYS A 144 -12.11 21.59 -4.35
C LYS A 144 -12.42 20.58 -5.45
N LEU A 145 -12.07 19.32 -5.22
CA LEU A 145 -12.56 18.25 -6.06
C LEU A 145 -14.07 18.29 -5.98
N ALA A 146 -14.72 18.68 -7.08
CA ALA A 146 -16.16 18.54 -7.20
C ALA A 146 -16.47 17.05 -7.07
N GLY A 147 -17.21 16.67 -6.02
CA GLY A 147 -17.57 15.28 -5.74
C GLY A 147 -16.62 14.51 -4.84
N GLY A 148 -15.62 15.13 -4.25
CA GLY A 148 -14.79 14.52 -3.21
C GLY A 148 -15.48 14.58 -1.85
N ALA A 149 -16.60 13.91 -1.72
CA ALA A 149 -17.18 13.68 -0.41
C ALA A 149 -16.52 12.49 0.27
#